data_0e0a4470e9b8164cef735cbb4cc1e60b
#
_entry.id   0e0a4470e9b8164cef735cbb4cc1e60b
#
_cell.length_a   1.000
_cell.length_b   1.000
_cell.length_c   1.000
_cell.angle_alpha   90.00
_cell.angle_beta   90.00
_cell.angle_gamma   90.00
#
_symmetry.space_group_name_H-M   'P 1'
#
loop_
_entity.id
_entity.type
_entity.pdbx_description
1 polymer ?
#
loop_
_entity_poly.entity_id
_entity_poly.type
_entity_poly.pdbx_seq_one_letter_code
_entity_poly.pdbx_strand_id
1 'polypeptide(L)'
;MKNSYLRRSFATFAYSACAALFVGGAMTSCQDDLLIGQPSWLGESIYDELERRGNFTETLKLINAQDEDYVSVLKKTGSKTLFVADDAAWAKFYESNPWGVKSVDDLTKAQKKLLFTGRMINSAYLVELL
;
A
#
# COMPACT_ATOMS: atom_id res chain seq x y z
N MET A 1 68.40 -27.55 13.65
CA MET A 1 67.77 -26.25 13.44
C MET A 1 66.77 -26.30 12.28
N LYS A 2 65.72 -27.08 12.34
CA LYS A 2 64.76 -27.19 11.18
C LYS A 2 63.27 -27.36 11.55
N ASN A 3 62.86 -27.11 12.79
CA ASN A 3 61.46 -27.37 13.22
C ASN A 3 60.75 -26.17 13.82
N SER A 4 61.35 -24.97 13.83
CA SER A 4 60.65 -23.79 14.41
C SER A 4 59.79 -23.01 13.45
N TYR A 5 59.98 -23.13 12.14
CA TYR A 5 59.20 -22.40 11.13
C TYR A 5 57.87 -23.03 10.84
N LEU A 6 57.74 -24.36 10.93
CA LEU A 6 56.47 -25.07 10.69
C LEU A 6 55.45 -24.88 11.81
N ARG A 7 55.89 -24.66 13.04
CA ARG A 7 54.98 -24.42 14.17
C ARG A 7 54.32 -23.03 14.15
N ARG A 8 54.98 -22.03 13.56
CA ARG A 8 54.46 -20.67 13.47
C ARG A 8 53.42 -20.53 12.34
N SER A 9 53.56 -21.28 11.24
CA SER A 9 52.59 -21.24 10.13
C SER A 9 51.25 -21.88 10.49
N PHE A 10 51.23 -22.93 11.30
CA PHE A 10 49.98 -23.57 11.71
C PHE A 10 49.17 -22.73 12.70
N ALA A 11 49.84 -21.97 13.58
CA ALA A 11 49.15 -21.09 14.53
C ALA A 11 48.45 -19.91 13.86
N THR A 12 49.07 -19.32 12.85
CA THR A 12 48.48 -18.21 12.09
C THR A 12 47.32 -18.67 11.19
N PHE A 13 47.35 -19.90 10.66
CA PHE A 13 46.28 -20.46 9.86
C PHE A 13 45.03 -20.80 10.71
N ALA A 14 45.24 -21.27 11.94
CA ALA A 14 44.15 -21.59 12.87
C ALA A 14 43.39 -20.31 13.33
N TYR A 15 44.09 -19.20 13.56
CA TYR A 15 43.48 -17.93 13.95
C TYR A 15 42.70 -17.29 12.80
N SER A 16 43.16 -17.44 11.55
CA SER A 16 42.45 -16.92 10.38
C SER A 16 41.16 -17.69 10.09
N ALA A 17 41.11 -18.99 10.33
CA ALA A 17 39.91 -19.81 10.13
C ALA A 17 38.82 -19.54 11.17
N CYS A 18 39.18 -19.25 12.42
CA CYS A 18 38.21 -18.90 13.47
C CYS A 18 37.62 -17.50 13.30
N ALA A 19 38.41 -16.54 12.78
CA ALA A 19 37.90 -15.18 12.52
C ALA A 19 36.88 -15.13 11.36
N ALA A 20 37.03 -16.01 10.37
CA ALA A 20 36.08 -16.09 9.23
C ALA A 20 34.72 -16.71 9.57
N LEU A 21 34.63 -17.50 10.63
CA LEU A 21 33.37 -18.13 11.07
C LEU A 21 32.48 -17.22 11.94
N PHE A 22 33.03 -16.13 12.49
CA PHE A 22 32.27 -15.19 13.34
C PHE A 22 31.59 -14.05 12.58
N VAL A 23 31.92 -13.81 11.32
CA VAL A 23 31.32 -12.75 10.51
C VAL A 23 30.07 -13.22 9.74
N GLY A 24 29.86 -14.53 9.64
CA GLY A 24 28.71 -15.10 8.90
C GLY A 24 27.42 -15.24 9.70
N GLY A 25 27.41 -14.92 10.99
CA GLY A 25 26.26 -15.18 11.86
C GLY A 25 25.38 -13.98 12.25
N ALA A 26 25.64 -12.79 11.75
CA ALA A 26 24.98 -11.57 12.23
C ALA A 26 24.05 -10.86 11.23
N MET A 27 23.64 -11.52 10.14
CA MET A 27 22.73 -10.95 9.14
C MET A 27 21.39 -11.70 9.05
N THR A 28 20.93 -12.33 10.12
CA THR A 28 19.54 -12.76 10.27
C THR A 28 18.84 -11.89 11.30
N SER A 29 18.88 -10.59 11.05
CA SER A 29 18.15 -9.62 11.84
C SER A 29 17.12 -8.97 10.94
N CYS A 30 15.86 -9.07 11.36
CA CYS A 30 14.69 -8.44 10.77
C CYS A 30 14.22 -9.09 9.44
N GLN A 31 13.84 -10.34 9.50
CA GLN A 31 12.71 -10.75 8.69
C GLN A 31 11.48 -10.10 9.32
N ASP A 32 10.84 -9.22 8.56
CA ASP A 32 9.62 -8.54 8.93
C ASP A 32 8.44 -9.52 9.01
N ASP A 33 8.48 -10.47 9.94
CA ASP A 33 7.34 -11.30 10.32
C ASP A 33 6.21 -10.45 10.96
N LEU A 34 6.48 -9.16 11.18
CA LEU A 34 5.47 -8.20 11.66
C LEU A 34 4.44 -7.80 10.59
N LEU A 35 4.65 -8.19 9.32
CA LEU A 35 3.74 -7.89 8.22
C LEU A 35 2.98 -9.11 7.70
N ILE A 36 3.14 -10.27 8.32
CA ILE A 36 2.40 -11.48 7.97
C ILE A 36 1.06 -11.47 8.69
N GLY A 37 0.09 -10.97 7.98
CA GLY A 37 -1.29 -11.00 8.40
C GLY A 37 -1.75 -9.66 8.99
N GLN A 38 -2.50 -8.94 8.19
CA GLN A 38 -3.29 -7.83 8.67
C GLN A 38 -4.14 -8.34 9.84
N PRO A 39 -4.03 -7.74 11.04
CA PRO A 39 -4.84 -8.19 12.16
C PRO A 39 -6.32 -8.17 11.79
N SER A 40 -7.07 -9.20 12.12
CA SER A 40 -8.49 -9.33 11.76
C SER A 40 -9.38 -8.18 12.25
N TRP A 41 -8.89 -7.40 13.24
CA TRP A 41 -9.58 -6.22 13.77
C TRP A 41 -9.34 -4.96 12.93
N LEU A 42 -8.39 -4.97 12.00
CA LEU A 42 -8.05 -3.79 11.20
C LEU A 42 -9.04 -3.57 10.03
N GLY A 43 -9.89 -4.56 9.74
CA GLY A 43 -10.83 -4.52 8.63
C GLY A 43 -10.17 -4.71 7.27
N GLU A 44 -10.99 -4.68 6.23
CA GLU A 44 -10.53 -4.71 4.83
C GLU A 44 -10.03 -3.33 4.39
N SER A 45 -9.29 -3.29 3.29
CA SER A 45 -8.89 -2.01 2.69
C SER A 45 -10.10 -1.26 2.15
N ILE A 46 -9.99 0.06 1.99
CA ILE A 46 -11.08 0.87 1.41
C ILE A 46 -11.46 0.34 0.02
N TYR A 47 -10.48 -0.02 -0.80
CA TYR A 47 -10.73 -0.51 -2.15
C TYR A 47 -11.45 -1.87 -2.14
N ASP A 48 -10.99 -2.82 -1.33
CA ASP A 48 -11.59 -4.15 -1.23
C ASP A 48 -13.03 -4.08 -0.68
N GLU A 49 -13.29 -3.20 0.28
CA GLU A 49 -14.64 -2.96 0.79
C GLU A 49 -15.59 -2.40 -0.27
N LEU A 50 -15.13 -1.50 -1.14
CA LEU A 50 -15.93 -0.99 -2.26
C LEU A 50 -16.25 -2.11 -3.27
N GLU A 51 -15.27 -2.96 -3.60
CA GLU A 51 -15.48 -4.13 -4.46
C GLU A 51 -16.49 -5.11 -3.84
N ARG A 52 -16.33 -5.42 -2.56
CA ARG A 52 -17.19 -6.36 -1.84
C ARG A 52 -18.64 -5.91 -1.79
N ARG A 53 -18.90 -4.61 -1.61
CA ARG A 53 -20.29 -4.06 -1.57
C ARG A 53 -20.98 -4.10 -2.91
N GLY A 54 -20.27 -3.99 -4.02
CA GLY A 54 -20.79 -4.14 -5.38
C GLY A 54 -21.69 -3.02 -5.91
N ASN A 55 -21.96 -1.99 -5.12
CA ASN A 55 -22.81 -0.85 -5.51
C ASN A 55 -22.02 0.46 -5.71
N PHE A 56 -20.71 0.36 -5.97
CA PHE A 56 -19.79 1.47 -6.18
C PHE A 56 -19.03 1.36 -7.51
N THR A 57 -19.69 0.80 -8.53
CA THR A 57 -19.08 0.49 -9.84
C THR A 57 -18.50 1.72 -10.51
N GLU A 58 -19.26 2.83 -10.55
CA GLU A 58 -18.81 4.08 -11.16
C GLU A 58 -17.69 4.75 -10.34
N THR A 59 -17.73 4.64 -9.02
CA THR A 59 -16.65 5.12 -8.16
C THR A 59 -15.34 4.31 -8.38
N LEU A 60 -15.43 2.98 -8.49
CA LEU A 60 -14.28 2.14 -8.81
C LEU A 60 -13.69 2.45 -10.19
N LYS A 61 -14.54 2.69 -11.20
CA LYS A 61 -14.10 3.17 -12.52
C LYS A 61 -13.36 4.50 -12.41
N LEU A 62 -13.88 5.44 -11.62
CA LEU A 62 -13.24 6.74 -11.40
C LEU A 62 -11.86 6.59 -10.75
N ILE A 63 -11.72 5.70 -9.74
CA ILE A 63 -10.44 5.42 -9.06
C ILE A 63 -9.43 4.82 -10.04
N ASN A 64 -9.86 3.82 -10.83
CA ASN A 64 -9.01 3.13 -11.81
C ASN A 64 -8.62 4.02 -13.00
N ALA A 65 -9.40 5.06 -13.30
CA ALA A 65 -9.14 6.00 -14.38
C ALA A 65 -8.23 7.18 -14.00
N GLN A 66 -7.69 7.19 -12.78
CA GLN A 66 -6.70 8.18 -12.37
C GLN A 66 -5.32 7.86 -12.94
N ASP A 67 -4.53 8.90 -13.24
CA ASP A 67 -3.14 8.74 -13.70
C ASP A 67 -2.19 8.28 -12.54
N GLU A 68 -2.56 8.56 -11.31
CA GLU A 68 -1.82 8.16 -10.11
C GLU A 68 -2.32 6.82 -9.58
N ASP A 69 -1.44 6.01 -9.01
CA ASP A 69 -1.79 4.68 -8.48
C ASP A 69 -2.56 4.78 -7.15
N TYR A 70 -3.78 5.32 -7.21
CA TYR A 70 -4.67 5.38 -6.05
C TYR A 70 -5.20 4.00 -5.64
N VAL A 71 -5.21 3.02 -6.54
CA VAL A 71 -5.60 1.65 -6.21
C VAL A 71 -4.67 1.08 -5.15
N SER A 72 -3.35 1.15 -5.37
CA SER A 72 -2.35 0.72 -4.37
C SER A 72 -2.44 1.53 -3.07
N VAL A 73 -2.75 2.82 -3.16
CA VAL A 73 -2.92 3.67 -1.97
C VAL A 73 -4.14 3.28 -1.16
N LEU A 74 -5.26 2.95 -1.81
CA LEU A 74 -6.52 2.58 -1.15
C LEU A 74 -6.56 1.11 -0.70
N LYS A 75 -5.70 0.25 -1.28
CA LYS A 75 -5.48 -1.14 -0.83
C LYS A 75 -4.59 -1.24 0.41
N LYS A 76 -3.82 -0.19 0.71
CA LYS A 76 -3.05 -0.15 1.95
C LYS A 76 -3.95 0.23 3.12
N THR A 77 -3.79 -0.47 4.22
CA THR A 77 -4.38 -0.07 5.49
C THR A 77 -3.71 1.21 5.98
N GLY A 78 -4.49 2.14 6.50
CA GLY A 78 -3.95 3.41 6.98
C GLY A 78 -5.05 4.41 7.31
N SER A 79 -4.65 5.54 7.88
CA SER A 79 -5.56 6.60 8.31
C SER A 79 -6.04 7.44 7.13
N LYS A 80 -7.01 6.91 6.37
CA LYS A 80 -7.64 7.65 5.26
C LYS A 80 -9.16 7.59 5.40
N THR A 81 -9.82 8.67 5.00
CA THR A 81 -11.27 8.74 4.87
C THR A 81 -11.60 9.07 3.42
N LEU A 82 -12.45 8.27 2.80
CA LEU A 82 -12.94 8.48 1.46
C LEU A 82 -14.47 8.61 1.47
N PHE A 83 -14.97 9.75 1.01
CA PHE A 83 -16.40 9.96 0.79
C PHE A 83 -16.75 9.44 -0.60
N VAL A 84 -17.56 8.38 -0.66
CA VAL A 84 -17.92 7.72 -1.90
C VAL A 84 -19.37 7.95 -2.28
N ALA A 85 -19.64 8.08 -3.57
CA ALA A 85 -20.96 8.06 -4.13
C ALA A 85 -21.27 6.64 -4.60
N ASP A 86 -22.44 6.12 -4.29
CA ASP A 86 -22.95 4.87 -4.83
C ASP A 86 -23.45 5.05 -6.28
N ASP A 87 -23.74 3.95 -6.94
CA ASP A 87 -24.19 3.98 -8.34
C ASP A 87 -25.51 4.73 -8.52
N ALA A 88 -26.38 4.76 -7.49
CA ALA A 88 -27.62 5.54 -7.52
C ALA A 88 -27.35 7.05 -7.48
N ALA A 89 -26.36 7.49 -6.70
CA ALA A 89 -25.93 8.88 -6.67
C ALA A 89 -25.28 9.31 -7.99
N TRP A 90 -24.48 8.42 -8.59
CA TRP A 90 -23.91 8.63 -9.92
C TRP A 90 -24.98 8.75 -11.00
N ALA A 91 -26.01 7.90 -10.98
CA ALA A 91 -27.13 8.01 -11.91
C ALA A 91 -27.81 9.38 -11.83
N LYS A 92 -28.10 9.86 -10.63
CA LYS A 92 -28.66 11.22 -10.43
C LYS A 92 -27.73 12.32 -10.93
N PHE A 93 -26.41 12.17 -10.71
CA PHE A 93 -25.42 13.11 -11.23
C PHE A 93 -25.45 13.14 -12.77
N TYR A 94 -25.56 12.01 -13.44
CA TYR A 94 -25.64 11.95 -14.90
C TYR A 94 -26.92 12.52 -15.48
N GLU A 95 -28.02 12.52 -14.73
CA GLU A 95 -29.27 13.16 -15.15
C GLU A 95 -29.17 14.69 -15.20
N SER A 96 -28.42 15.28 -14.23
CA SER A 96 -28.27 16.72 -14.12
C SER A 96 -26.91 17.11 -13.59
N ASN A 97 -25.98 17.39 -14.50
CA ASN A 97 -24.65 17.87 -14.14
C ASN A 97 -24.23 19.05 -15.03
N PRO A 98 -23.35 19.95 -14.55
CA PRO A 98 -22.94 21.15 -15.27
C PRO A 98 -22.08 20.86 -16.50
N TRP A 99 -21.57 19.62 -16.64
CA TRP A 99 -20.66 19.24 -17.72
C TRP A 99 -21.33 18.44 -18.83
N GLY A 100 -22.59 18.05 -18.65
CA GLY A 100 -23.36 17.27 -19.63
C GLY A 100 -22.83 15.86 -19.88
N VAL A 101 -22.03 15.32 -18.95
CA VAL A 101 -21.45 13.98 -19.04
C VAL A 101 -22.45 12.91 -18.61
N LYS A 102 -22.34 11.71 -19.19
CA LYS A 102 -23.25 10.58 -18.91
C LYS A 102 -22.52 9.36 -18.37
N SER A 103 -21.20 9.40 -18.31
CA SER A 103 -20.35 8.32 -17.79
C SER A 103 -19.03 8.86 -17.23
N VAL A 104 -18.33 8.06 -16.46
CA VAL A 104 -16.95 8.39 -16.01
C VAL A 104 -16.01 8.57 -17.20
N ASP A 105 -16.23 7.85 -18.30
CA ASP A 105 -15.38 7.90 -19.48
C ASP A 105 -15.45 9.24 -20.19
N ASP A 106 -16.61 9.92 -20.16
CA ASP A 106 -16.83 11.25 -20.76
C ASP A 106 -16.12 12.37 -20.00
N LEU A 107 -15.70 12.10 -18.74
CA LEU A 107 -15.01 13.08 -17.93
C LEU A 107 -13.57 13.30 -18.41
N THR A 108 -13.18 14.56 -18.48
CA THR A 108 -11.76 14.93 -18.70
C THR A 108 -10.88 14.51 -17.50
N LYS A 109 -9.59 14.38 -17.71
CA LYS A 109 -8.63 14.07 -16.62
C LYS A 109 -8.73 15.04 -15.45
N ALA A 110 -8.87 16.31 -15.71
CA ALA A 110 -9.02 17.35 -14.68
C ALA A 110 -10.31 17.16 -13.86
N GLN A 111 -11.43 16.84 -14.52
CA GLN A 111 -12.70 16.58 -13.86
C GLN A 111 -12.63 15.29 -13.01
N LYS A 112 -12.04 14.22 -13.54
CA LYS A 112 -11.81 12.97 -12.79
C LYS A 112 -10.98 13.23 -11.53
N LYS A 113 -9.88 13.96 -11.66
CA LYS A 113 -9.02 14.34 -10.54
C LYS A 113 -9.77 15.18 -9.51
N LEU A 114 -10.53 16.18 -9.94
CA LEU A 114 -11.33 17.04 -9.06
C LEU A 114 -12.37 16.24 -8.27
N LEU A 115 -13.12 15.36 -8.95
CA LEU A 115 -14.15 14.53 -8.32
C LEU A 115 -13.56 13.53 -7.32
N PHE A 116 -12.34 13.04 -7.54
CA PHE A 116 -11.71 12.08 -6.65
C PHE A 116 -10.99 12.76 -5.49
N THR A 117 -10.08 13.70 -5.75
CA THR A 117 -9.25 14.32 -4.72
C THR A 117 -10.06 15.17 -3.74
N GLY A 118 -11.14 15.78 -4.18
CA GLY A 118 -12.05 16.53 -3.31
C GLY A 118 -12.82 15.67 -2.30
N ARG A 119 -12.76 14.35 -2.41
CA ARG A 119 -13.47 13.40 -1.54
C ARG A 119 -12.56 12.56 -0.66
N MET A 120 -11.25 12.73 -0.77
CA MET A 120 -10.27 11.97 0.00
C MET A 120 -9.58 12.86 1.04
N ILE A 121 -9.57 12.41 2.29
CA ILE A 121 -8.90 13.06 3.39
C ILE A 121 -7.83 12.11 3.95
N ASN A 122 -6.59 12.59 4.07
CA ASN A 122 -5.47 11.81 4.60
C ASN A 122 -5.48 11.77 6.13
N SER A 123 -6.64 11.49 6.71
CA SER A 123 -6.82 11.31 8.14
C SER A 123 -8.01 10.39 8.38
N ALA A 124 -7.99 9.63 9.47
CA ALA A 124 -9.15 8.87 9.90
C ALA A 124 -10.10 9.78 10.72
N TYR A 125 -11.34 9.87 10.28
CA TYR A 125 -12.39 10.56 11.01
C TYR A 125 -13.44 9.55 11.47
N LEU A 126 -13.85 9.66 12.74
CA LEU A 126 -15.06 9.01 13.22
C LEU A 126 -16.27 9.84 12.80
N VAL A 127 -17.34 9.18 12.37
CA VAL A 127 -18.60 9.83 11.94
C VAL A 127 -19.15 10.76 13.04
N GLU A 128 -18.88 10.45 14.29
CA GLU A 128 -19.30 11.26 15.46
C GLU A 128 -18.59 12.62 15.55
N LEU A 129 -17.52 12.84 14.75
CA LEU A 129 -16.75 14.08 14.73
C LEU A 129 -17.03 14.93 13.47
N LEU A 130 -17.90 14.46 12.59
CA LEU A 130 -18.34 15.14 11.37
C LEU A 130 -19.69 15.81 11.62
#